data_1d24fad889decd4e34a1c585df98f1ba
#
_entry.id   1d24fad889decd4e34a1c585df98f1ba
#
_cell.length_a   1.000
_cell.length_b   1.000
_cell.length_c   1.000
_cell.angle_alpha   90.00
_cell.angle_beta   90.00
_cell.angle_gamma   90.00
#
_symmetry.space_group_name_H-M   'P 1'
#
loop_
_entity.id
_entity.type
_entity.pdbx_description
1 polymer ?
#
loop_
_entity_poly.entity_id
_entity_poly.type
_entity_poly.pdbx_seq_one_letter_code
_entity_poly.pdbx_strand_id
1 'polypeptide(L)'
;MKIAVLSRNPKLYSTARLVEAAETKGHKVIVVDHLKCTIELEKKTAKVYYNGSYLDDIDAIIPRIGASVTFYGTAVVRQFEMMNVFSAVESQALVRSRDKLRSLQILARAGVGLPKTVFTNYAKDVDHVIESVGGAPLVLKLLEGTQGLGVVLAETHNAANSVIEAFNGLKARVIAQQFIKESGGADIRVFVVDGIVVGAMKRQGKEGEFRSNLHRGGSASIIELSDQEELTAIKATKALGLGVAGVDMLQSSRGPLVLEVNSSPGLEGIEKATDKDIAREIIKYLERNV
;
A
#
# COMPACT_ATOMS: atom_id res chain seq x y z
N MET A 1 -24.22 -12.79 0.66
CA MET A 1 -23.77 -11.72 -0.25
C MET A 1 -23.17 -12.30 -1.52
N LYS A 2 -23.19 -11.53 -2.58
CA LYS A 2 -22.40 -11.77 -3.80
C LYS A 2 -21.23 -10.80 -3.85
N ILE A 3 -20.01 -11.33 -3.76
CA ILE A 3 -18.78 -10.55 -3.62
C ILE A 3 -17.98 -10.63 -4.93
N ALA A 4 -17.51 -9.48 -5.43
CA ALA A 4 -16.58 -9.45 -6.55
C ALA A 4 -15.16 -9.11 -6.08
N VAL A 5 -14.19 -10.01 -6.28
CA VAL A 5 -12.77 -9.74 -6.08
C VAL A 5 -12.21 -9.18 -7.39
N LEU A 6 -11.88 -7.87 -7.38
CA LEU A 6 -11.34 -7.20 -8.58
C LEU A 6 -9.86 -7.53 -8.74
N SER A 7 -9.55 -8.60 -9.46
CA SER A 7 -8.19 -9.12 -9.64
C SER A 7 -7.98 -9.64 -11.06
N ARG A 8 -6.82 -9.37 -11.65
CA ARG A 8 -6.46 -9.85 -13.00
C ARG A 8 -6.08 -11.34 -13.05
N ASN A 9 -5.77 -11.93 -11.90
CA ASN A 9 -5.34 -13.31 -11.85
C ASN A 9 -5.92 -14.01 -10.60
N PRO A 10 -6.85 -14.97 -10.79
CA PRO A 10 -7.47 -15.72 -9.71
C PRO A 10 -6.48 -16.63 -8.96
N LYS A 11 -5.34 -17.01 -9.60
CA LYS A 11 -4.33 -17.91 -9.03
C LYS A 11 -3.35 -17.19 -8.08
N LEU A 12 -3.39 -15.87 -7.97
CA LEU A 12 -2.58 -15.15 -6.98
C LEU A 12 -3.01 -15.55 -5.58
N TYR A 13 -2.04 -15.83 -4.71
CA TYR A 13 -2.30 -16.24 -3.32
C TYR A 13 -3.39 -15.40 -2.65
N SER A 14 -3.23 -14.08 -2.61
CA SER A 14 -4.20 -13.20 -1.95
C SER A 14 -5.59 -13.26 -2.58
N THR A 15 -5.70 -13.47 -3.90
CA THR A 15 -7.00 -13.60 -4.57
C THR A 15 -7.65 -14.91 -4.20
N ALA A 16 -6.91 -16.03 -4.27
CA ALA A 16 -7.40 -17.35 -3.92
C ALA A 16 -7.85 -17.41 -2.45
N ARG A 17 -7.06 -16.84 -1.52
CA ARG A 17 -7.42 -16.78 -0.09
C ARG A 17 -8.70 -15.99 0.17
N LEU A 18 -8.89 -14.87 -0.51
CA LEU A 18 -10.12 -14.07 -0.38
C LEU A 18 -11.35 -14.81 -0.91
N VAL A 19 -11.21 -15.54 -2.01
CA VAL A 19 -12.26 -16.39 -2.56
C VAL A 19 -12.61 -17.51 -1.58
N GLU A 20 -11.61 -18.27 -1.12
CA GLU A 20 -11.78 -19.36 -0.17
C GLU A 20 -12.44 -18.90 1.14
N ALA A 21 -11.96 -17.77 1.71
CA ALA A 21 -12.52 -17.22 2.95
C ALA A 21 -13.99 -16.82 2.80
N ALA A 22 -14.35 -16.23 1.66
CA ALA A 22 -15.73 -15.83 1.40
C ALA A 22 -16.64 -17.03 1.14
N GLU A 23 -16.21 -18.02 0.35
CA GLU A 23 -16.97 -19.26 0.09
C GLU A 23 -17.17 -20.07 1.37
N THR A 24 -16.14 -20.18 2.22
CA THR A 24 -16.23 -20.85 3.53
C THR A 24 -17.29 -20.22 4.43
N LYS A 25 -17.52 -18.91 4.29
CA LYS A 25 -18.60 -18.20 5.03
C LYS A 25 -19.95 -18.21 4.31
N GLY A 26 -20.08 -18.97 3.21
CA GLY A 26 -21.35 -19.15 2.49
C GLY A 26 -21.68 -18.03 1.51
N HIS A 27 -20.72 -17.18 1.13
CA HIS A 27 -20.93 -16.14 0.15
C HIS A 27 -20.70 -16.64 -1.27
N LYS A 28 -21.43 -16.05 -2.25
CA LYS A 28 -21.14 -16.24 -3.68
C LYS A 28 -20.00 -15.31 -4.07
N VAL A 29 -18.98 -15.85 -4.75
CA VAL A 29 -17.80 -15.07 -5.13
C VAL A 29 -17.54 -15.15 -6.62
N ILE A 30 -17.19 -14.01 -7.21
CA ILE A 30 -16.65 -13.96 -8.58
C ILE A 30 -15.33 -13.21 -8.58
N VAL A 31 -14.39 -13.65 -9.41
CA VAL A 31 -13.16 -12.91 -9.69
C VAL A 31 -13.35 -12.15 -10.99
N VAL A 32 -13.21 -10.83 -10.90
CA VAL A 32 -13.43 -9.92 -12.02
C VAL A 32 -12.12 -9.28 -12.43
N ASP A 33 -11.67 -9.53 -13.66
CA ASP A 33 -10.56 -8.79 -14.23
C ASP A 33 -11.03 -7.38 -14.59
N HIS A 34 -10.69 -6.43 -13.72
CA HIS A 34 -11.12 -5.04 -13.86
C HIS A 34 -10.64 -4.37 -15.15
N LEU A 35 -9.59 -4.89 -15.80
CA LEU A 35 -9.16 -4.37 -17.11
C LEU A 35 -10.06 -4.83 -18.27
N LYS A 36 -10.89 -5.85 -18.05
CA LYS A 36 -11.87 -6.36 -19.03
C LYS A 36 -13.28 -5.86 -18.78
N CYS A 37 -13.48 -5.00 -17.77
CA CYS A 37 -14.76 -4.38 -17.53
C CYS A 37 -15.01 -3.26 -18.55
N THR A 38 -16.25 -3.10 -19.00
CA THR A 38 -16.73 -1.91 -19.68
C THR A 38 -17.56 -1.09 -18.69
N ILE A 39 -17.28 0.21 -18.61
CA ILE A 39 -18.00 1.17 -17.78
C ILE A 39 -19.01 1.87 -18.66
N GLU A 40 -20.29 1.84 -18.28
CA GLU A 40 -21.36 2.58 -18.94
C GLU A 40 -21.87 3.68 -18.03
N LEU A 41 -21.96 4.88 -18.57
CA LEU A 41 -22.39 6.08 -17.85
C LEU A 41 -23.52 6.77 -18.64
N GLU A 42 -24.64 6.95 -17.95
CA GLU A 42 -25.77 7.75 -18.43
C GLU A 42 -26.31 8.55 -17.25
N LYS A 43 -27.17 9.54 -17.52
CA LYS A 43 -27.79 10.35 -16.46
C LYS A 43 -28.48 9.45 -15.42
N LYS A 44 -27.99 9.49 -14.19
CA LYS A 44 -28.48 8.70 -13.05
C LYS A 44 -28.31 7.17 -13.19
N THR A 45 -27.56 6.69 -14.17
CA THR A 45 -27.30 5.26 -14.38
C THR A 45 -25.83 5.00 -14.47
N ALA A 46 -25.36 4.06 -13.69
CA ALA A 46 -24.00 3.56 -13.69
C ALA A 46 -24.06 2.02 -13.81
N LYS A 47 -23.33 1.44 -14.76
CA LYS A 47 -23.28 -0.01 -14.96
C LYS A 47 -21.87 -0.49 -15.22
N VAL A 48 -21.60 -1.73 -14.84
CA VAL A 48 -20.38 -2.45 -15.18
C VAL A 48 -20.74 -3.69 -15.96
N TYR A 49 -20.20 -3.80 -17.18
CA TYR A 49 -20.35 -4.97 -18.02
C TYR A 49 -19.07 -5.79 -18.01
N TYR A 50 -19.19 -7.11 -17.86
CA TYR A 50 -18.06 -8.05 -17.81
C TYR A 50 -18.46 -9.42 -18.34
N ASN A 51 -17.67 -9.99 -19.26
CA ASN A 51 -17.86 -11.34 -19.79
C ASN A 51 -19.31 -11.66 -20.25
N GLY A 52 -19.95 -10.75 -20.99
CA GLY A 52 -21.25 -11.00 -21.58
C GLY A 52 -22.46 -10.63 -20.70
N SER A 53 -22.25 -10.10 -19.49
CA SER A 53 -23.34 -9.73 -18.57
C SER A 53 -23.04 -8.46 -17.78
N TYR A 54 -24.09 -7.79 -17.31
CA TYR A 54 -23.97 -6.71 -16.33
C TYR A 54 -23.78 -7.28 -14.92
N LEU A 55 -23.02 -6.56 -14.12
CA LEU A 55 -22.73 -6.91 -12.71
C LEU A 55 -23.66 -6.12 -11.77
N ASP A 56 -24.97 -6.26 -11.95
CA ASP A 56 -25.99 -5.48 -11.22
C ASP A 56 -26.33 -6.07 -9.84
N ASP A 57 -25.92 -7.30 -9.57
CA ASP A 57 -26.27 -8.08 -8.37
C ASP A 57 -25.07 -8.28 -7.39
N ILE A 58 -24.08 -7.40 -7.45
CA ILE A 58 -22.94 -7.40 -6.55
C ILE A 58 -23.25 -6.59 -5.29
N ASP A 59 -23.08 -7.19 -4.12
CA ASP A 59 -23.27 -6.53 -2.83
C ASP A 59 -22.00 -5.80 -2.37
N ALA A 60 -20.83 -6.41 -2.61
CA ALA A 60 -19.54 -5.85 -2.19
C ALA A 60 -18.40 -6.16 -3.17
N ILE A 61 -17.41 -5.28 -3.20
CA ILE A 61 -16.17 -5.51 -3.96
C ILE A 61 -14.93 -5.48 -3.07
N ILE A 62 -13.94 -6.29 -3.44
CA ILE A 62 -12.60 -6.27 -2.82
C ILE A 62 -11.59 -5.89 -3.91
N PRO A 63 -11.12 -4.63 -3.95
CA PRO A 63 -10.15 -4.18 -4.93
C PRO A 63 -8.76 -4.77 -4.69
N ARG A 64 -8.22 -5.48 -5.69
CA ARG A 64 -6.84 -5.97 -5.76
C ARG A 64 -6.12 -5.31 -6.94
N ILE A 65 -6.10 -3.98 -6.91
CA ILE A 65 -5.60 -3.16 -8.02
C ILE A 65 -4.08 -3.03 -7.92
N GLY A 66 -3.37 -3.42 -8.99
CA GLY A 66 -1.93 -3.26 -9.10
C GLY A 66 -1.52 -1.80 -9.40
N ALA A 67 -0.30 -1.41 -9.04
CA ALA A 67 0.18 -0.04 -9.23
C ALA A 67 0.18 0.41 -10.70
N SER A 68 0.58 -0.46 -11.63
CA SER A 68 0.65 -0.16 -13.07
C SER A 68 -0.70 0.05 -13.74
N VAL A 69 -1.80 -0.29 -13.07
CA VAL A 69 -3.17 -0.23 -13.63
C VAL A 69 -4.13 0.59 -12.74
N THR A 70 -3.55 1.47 -11.93
CA THR A 70 -4.29 2.27 -10.95
C THR A 70 -5.39 3.10 -11.60
N PHE A 71 -5.13 3.76 -12.72
CA PHE A 71 -6.11 4.64 -13.38
C PHE A 71 -7.41 3.91 -13.70
N TYR A 72 -7.35 2.84 -14.49
CA TYR A 72 -8.55 2.11 -14.90
C TYR A 72 -9.15 1.28 -13.77
N GLY A 73 -8.30 0.67 -12.94
CA GLY A 73 -8.75 -0.07 -11.77
C GLY A 73 -9.58 0.78 -10.81
N THR A 74 -9.14 2.00 -10.53
CA THR A 74 -9.91 2.93 -9.67
C THR A 74 -11.16 3.47 -10.34
N ALA A 75 -11.18 3.60 -11.67
CA ALA A 75 -12.39 3.95 -12.40
C ALA A 75 -13.46 2.87 -12.25
N VAL A 76 -13.09 1.59 -12.34
CA VAL A 76 -14.01 0.46 -12.10
C VAL A 76 -14.49 0.42 -10.65
N VAL A 77 -13.61 0.63 -9.67
CA VAL A 77 -14.00 0.70 -8.25
C VAL A 77 -15.03 1.82 -8.06
N ARG A 78 -14.77 3.02 -8.58
CA ARG A 78 -15.66 4.16 -8.48
C ARG A 78 -17.01 3.91 -9.16
N GLN A 79 -17.02 3.15 -10.23
CA GLN A 79 -18.26 2.76 -10.91
C GLN A 79 -19.15 1.91 -9.99
N PHE A 80 -18.58 0.93 -9.31
CA PHE A 80 -19.32 0.15 -8.30
C PHE A 80 -19.79 1.01 -7.14
N GLU A 81 -18.98 1.97 -6.67
CA GLU A 81 -19.40 2.94 -5.64
C GLU A 81 -20.62 3.76 -6.12
N MET A 82 -20.66 4.19 -7.39
CA MET A 82 -21.83 4.88 -7.98
C MET A 82 -23.06 3.97 -8.09
N MET A 83 -22.89 2.66 -8.14
CA MET A 83 -23.96 1.65 -8.10
C MET A 83 -24.38 1.32 -6.66
N ASN A 84 -23.89 2.04 -5.64
CA ASN A 84 -24.07 1.79 -4.21
C ASN A 84 -23.57 0.42 -3.75
N VAL A 85 -22.58 -0.15 -4.43
CA VAL A 85 -21.90 -1.37 -4.02
C VAL A 85 -20.83 -1.03 -2.97
N PHE A 86 -20.81 -1.73 -1.85
CA PHE A 86 -19.80 -1.51 -0.81
C PHE A 86 -18.41 -1.89 -1.32
N SER A 87 -17.42 -1.03 -1.07
CA SER A 87 -16.02 -1.32 -1.44
C SER A 87 -15.15 -1.46 -0.18
N ALA A 88 -14.44 -2.58 -0.05
CA ALA A 88 -13.48 -2.79 1.04
C ALA A 88 -12.37 -1.73 1.06
N VAL A 89 -12.07 -1.12 -0.08
CA VAL A 89 -11.15 0.01 -0.24
C VAL A 89 -11.75 0.98 -1.24
N GLU A 90 -12.10 2.16 -0.80
CA GLU A 90 -12.67 3.20 -1.66
C GLU A 90 -11.71 3.68 -2.74
N SER A 91 -12.26 4.06 -3.89
CA SER A 91 -11.47 4.52 -5.05
C SER A 91 -10.59 5.71 -4.71
N GLN A 92 -11.09 6.68 -3.93
CA GLN A 92 -10.33 7.86 -3.52
C GLN A 92 -9.21 7.53 -2.54
N ALA A 93 -9.46 6.63 -1.59
CA ALA A 93 -8.46 6.16 -0.64
C ALA A 93 -7.33 5.39 -1.37
N LEU A 94 -7.70 4.58 -2.35
CA LEU A 94 -6.77 3.85 -3.20
C LEU A 94 -5.85 4.81 -3.96
N VAL A 95 -6.40 5.86 -4.59
CA VAL A 95 -5.61 6.89 -5.30
C VAL A 95 -4.69 7.64 -4.34
N ARG A 96 -5.19 8.04 -3.15
CA ARG A 96 -4.37 8.75 -2.15
C ARG A 96 -3.17 7.92 -1.69
N SER A 97 -3.36 6.62 -1.46
CA SER A 97 -2.28 5.73 -1.02
C SER A 97 -1.26 5.41 -2.12
N ARG A 98 -1.68 5.43 -3.38
CA ARG A 98 -0.81 5.16 -4.53
C ARG A 98 0.11 6.32 -4.90
N ASP A 99 -0.33 7.53 -4.68
CA ASP A 99 0.48 8.74 -4.84
C ASP A 99 1.38 8.90 -3.59
N LYS A 100 2.64 8.49 -3.70
CA LYS A 100 3.59 8.51 -2.58
C LYS A 100 3.72 9.88 -1.93
N LEU A 101 3.81 10.94 -2.72
CA LEU A 101 3.98 12.29 -2.20
C LEU A 101 2.71 12.76 -1.49
N ARG A 102 1.56 12.57 -2.11
CA ARG A 102 0.26 12.90 -1.51
C ARG A 102 0.00 12.11 -0.24
N SER A 103 0.33 10.82 -0.23
CA SER A 103 0.23 9.96 0.95
C SER A 103 1.06 10.52 2.11
N LEU A 104 2.34 10.84 1.88
CA LEU A 104 3.23 11.43 2.88
C LEU A 104 2.71 12.79 3.40
N GLN A 105 2.19 13.65 2.51
CA GLN A 105 1.60 14.94 2.91
C GLN A 105 0.37 14.77 3.81
N ILE A 106 -0.52 13.81 3.49
CA ILE A 106 -1.70 13.50 4.30
C ILE A 106 -1.28 12.95 5.68
N LEU A 107 -0.32 12.01 5.70
CA LEU A 107 0.19 11.42 6.93
C LEU A 107 0.88 12.47 7.82
N ALA A 108 1.71 13.34 7.24
CA ALA A 108 2.37 14.44 7.95
C ALA A 108 1.34 15.38 8.58
N ARG A 109 0.33 15.80 7.80
CA ARG A 109 -0.78 16.65 8.30
C ARG A 109 -1.56 15.99 9.44
N ALA A 110 -1.72 14.68 9.38
CA ALA A 110 -2.37 13.92 10.44
C ALA A 110 -1.48 13.71 11.67
N GLY A 111 -0.23 14.19 11.67
CA GLY A 111 0.71 14.01 12.78
C GLY A 111 1.15 12.55 12.95
N VAL A 112 1.28 11.81 11.85
CA VAL A 112 1.90 10.48 11.81
C VAL A 112 3.40 10.65 11.71
N GLY A 113 4.19 9.92 12.51
CA GLY A 113 5.64 9.93 12.45
C GLY A 113 6.14 9.46 11.07
N LEU A 114 7.04 10.23 10.46
CA LEU A 114 7.65 9.94 9.16
C LEU A 114 9.17 10.14 9.24
N PRO A 115 9.97 9.39 8.49
CA PRO A 115 11.35 9.81 8.22
C PRO A 115 11.32 11.17 7.54
N LYS A 116 12.23 12.08 7.88
CA LYS A 116 12.29 13.39 7.24
C LYS A 116 12.41 13.20 5.73
N THR A 117 11.50 13.81 4.98
CA THR A 117 11.37 13.59 3.54
C THR A 117 11.33 14.92 2.83
N VAL A 118 12.11 15.06 1.77
CA VAL A 118 12.21 16.25 0.94
C VAL A 118 11.92 15.87 -0.51
N PHE A 119 11.14 16.70 -1.16
CA PHE A 119 10.87 16.63 -2.59
C PHE A 119 11.12 17.99 -3.21
N THR A 120 11.84 18.00 -4.32
CA THR A 120 12.02 19.21 -5.14
C THR A 120 11.89 18.86 -6.62
N ASN A 121 11.34 19.78 -7.38
CA ASN A 121 11.36 19.76 -8.85
C ASN A 121 12.48 20.66 -9.40
N TYR A 122 13.31 21.25 -8.51
CA TYR A 122 14.41 22.14 -8.87
C TYR A 122 15.75 21.43 -8.76
N ALA A 123 16.23 20.95 -9.90
CA ALA A 123 17.43 20.10 -9.99
C ALA A 123 18.76 20.75 -9.57
N LYS A 124 18.79 22.10 -9.42
CA LYS A 124 20.04 22.83 -9.11
C LYS A 124 20.33 22.95 -7.62
N ASP A 125 19.38 22.53 -6.75
CA ASP A 125 19.49 22.71 -5.30
C ASP A 125 19.71 21.36 -4.57
N VAL A 126 20.64 20.56 -5.10
CA VAL A 126 20.88 19.20 -4.61
C VAL A 126 21.46 19.20 -3.19
N ASP A 127 22.40 20.10 -2.92
CA ASP A 127 23.04 20.21 -1.60
C ASP A 127 22.00 20.51 -0.53
N HIS A 128 21.12 21.47 -0.77
CA HIS A 128 20.02 21.79 0.14
C HIS A 128 19.11 20.58 0.38
N VAL A 129 18.79 19.78 -0.65
CA VAL A 129 17.99 18.56 -0.50
C VAL A 129 18.67 17.55 0.41
N ILE A 130 19.98 17.32 0.22
CA ILE A 130 20.76 16.37 1.03
C ILE A 130 20.84 16.85 2.47
N GLU A 131 21.19 18.12 2.71
CA GLU A 131 21.28 18.70 4.05
C GLU A 131 19.92 18.71 4.77
N SER A 132 18.85 19.01 4.03
CA SER A 132 17.50 19.06 4.58
C SER A 132 17.03 17.73 5.15
N VAL A 133 17.50 16.57 4.68
CA VAL A 133 17.15 15.26 5.25
C VAL A 133 18.12 14.81 6.34
N GLY A 134 19.14 15.63 6.65
CA GLY A 134 20.14 15.35 7.69
C GLY A 134 21.47 14.83 7.16
N GLY A 135 21.73 14.99 5.86
CA GLY A 135 22.97 14.55 5.20
C GLY A 135 22.96 13.08 4.81
N ALA A 136 24.14 12.61 4.37
CA ALA A 136 24.35 11.19 4.07
C ALA A 136 24.68 10.40 5.34
N PRO A 137 24.28 9.11 5.44
CA PRO A 137 23.55 8.36 4.42
C PRO A 137 22.08 8.74 4.33
N LEU A 138 21.52 8.72 3.11
CA LEU A 138 20.12 9.01 2.85
C LEU A 138 19.53 8.04 1.82
N VAL A 139 18.19 7.93 1.79
CA VAL A 139 17.48 7.07 0.86
C VAL A 139 16.85 7.92 -0.24
N LEU A 140 17.15 7.61 -1.48
CA LEU A 140 16.55 8.21 -2.66
C LEU A 140 15.52 7.26 -3.26
N LYS A 141 14.31 7.74 -3.50
CA LYS A 141 13.20 6.91 -4.01
C LYS A 141 12.55 7.54 -5.22
N LEU A 142 12.39 6.77 -6.30
CA LEU A 142 11.54 7.18 -7.42
C LEU A 142 10.08 7.24 -6.97
N LEU A 143 9.37 8.32 -7.32
CA LEU A 143 7.94 8.42 -7.04
C LEU A 143 7.14 7.33 -7.75
N GLU A 144 7.55 6.95 -8.95
CA GLU A 144 6.84 5.98 -9.80
C GLU A 144 7.39 4.55 -9.68
N GLY A 145 8.32 4.29 -8.75
CA GLY A 145 8.88 2.95 -8.49
C GLY A 145 7.96 2.08 -7.62
N THR A 146 7.99 0.76 -7.85
CA THR A 146 7.28 -0.25 -7.04
C THR A 146 8.22 -1.35 -6.59
N GLN A 147 7.88 -2.08 -5.52
CA GLN A 147 8.60 -3.26 -5.01
C GLN A 147 10.10 -3.01 -4.72
N GLY A 148 10.46 -1.79 -4.30
CA GLY A 148 11.85 -1.42 -4.03
C GLY A 148 12.70 -1.18 -5.28
N LEU A 149 12.11 -1.17 -6.48
CA LEU A 149 12.76 -0.67 -7.68
C LEU A 149 12.85 0.85 -7.61
N GLY A 150 14.02 1.41 -7.95
CA GLY A 150 14.28 2.85 -7.85
C GLY A 150 14.40 3.35 -6.40
N VAL A 151 14.81 2.49 -5.47
CA VAL A 151 15.17 2.86 -4.08
C VAL A 151 16.67 2.64 -3.92
N VAL A 152 17.41 3.71 -3.64
CA VAL A 152 18.86 3.73 -3.53
C VAL A 152 19.28 4.28 -2.18
N LEU A 153 20.17 3.59 -1.48
CA LEU A 153 20.90 4.13 -0.33
C LEU A 153 22.14 4.85 -0.85
N ALA A 154 22.21 6.14 -0.62
CA ALA A 154 23.39 6.94 -0.92
C ALA A 154 24.19 7.14 0.37
N GLU A 155 25.33 6.45 0.48
CA GLU A 155 26.13 6.42 1.71
C GLU A 155 26.98 7.68 1.91
N THR A 156 27.26 8.41 0.82
CA THR A 156 28.05 9.63 0.82
C THR A 156 27.32 10.76 0.12
N HIS A 157 27.70 12.00 0.43
CA HIS A 157 27.18 13.20 -0.24
C HIS A 157 27.39 13.13 -1.77
N ASN A 158 28.59 12.75 -2.22
CA ASN A 158 28.88 12.64 -3.65
C ASN A 158 28.04 11.57 -4.34
N ALA A 159 27.81 10.43 -3.70
CA ALA A 159 26.91 9.39 -4.23
C ALA A 159 25.48 9.89 -4.34
N ALA A 160 24.99 10.62 -3.34
CA ALA A 160 23.65 11.21 -3.38
C ALA A 160 23.50 12.21 -4.51
N ASN A 161 24.47 13.12 -4.64
CA ASN A 161 24.49 14.11 -5.73
C ASN A 161 24.45 13.42 -7.11
N SER A 162 25.34 12.47 -7.36
CA SER A 162 25.41 11.74 -8.63
C SER A 162 24.10 11.02 -8.97
N VAL A 163 23.44 10.39 -7.99
CA VAL A 163 22.17 9.70 -8.18
C VAL A 163 21.04 10.69 -8.47
N ILE A 164 20.96 11.80 -7.73
CA ILE A 164 19.93 12.83 -7.97
C ILE A 164 20.10 13.44 -9.34
N GLU A 165 21.34 13.79 -9.75
CA GLU A 165 21.63 14.32 -11.08
C GLU A 165 21.26 13.35 -12.20
N ALA A 166 21.60 12.05 -12.03
CA ALA A 166 21.24 11.01 -13.00
C ALA A 166 19.72 10.89 -13.17
N PHE A 167 18.97 10.87 -12.06
CA PHE A 167 17.51 10.80 -12.13
C PHE A 167 16.88 12.07 -12.71
N ASN A 168 17.43 13.24 -12.39
CA ASN A 168 16.99 14.51 -12.97
C ASN A 168 17.25 14.55 -14.49
N GLY A 169 18.40 14.05 -14.95
CA GLY A 169 18.72 13.91 -16.37
C GLY A 169 17.73 13.01 -17.11
N LEU A 170 17.21 12.00 -16.44
CA LEU A 170 16.15 11.10 -16.95
C LEU A 170 14.74 11.69 -16.78
N LYS A 171 14.59 12.91 -16.25
CA LYS A 171 13.30 13.54 -15.90
C LYS A 171 12.46 12.71 -14.92
N ALA A 172 13.12 11.87 -14.12
CA ALA A 172 12.46 11.04 -13.11
C ALA A 172 12.28 11.84 -11.82
N ARG A 173 11.08 11.74 -11.23
CA ARG A 173 10.76 12.44 -9.98
C ARG A 173 11.26 11.63 -8.77
N VAL A 174 12.06 12.26 -7.93
CA VAL A 174 12.74 11.63 -6.80
C VAL A 174 12.39 12.33 -5.49
N ILE A 175 12.17 11.55 -4.44
CA ILE A 175 12.16 12.02 -3.07
C ILE A 175 13.45 11.61 -2.39
N ALA A 176 14.02 12.52 -1.59
CA ALA A 176 15.09 12.24 -0.64
C ALA A 176 14.49 12.01 0.75
N GLN A 177 14.93 10.97 1.43
CA GLN A 177 14.40 10.59 2.72
C GLN A 177 15.54 10.25 3.69
N GLN A 178 15.41 10.69 4.93
CA GLN A 178 16.33 10.36 6.00
C GLN A 178 16.51 8.84 6.12
N PHE A 179 17.75 8.39 6.17
CA PHE A 179 18.05 7.00 6.51
C PHE A 179 17.94 6.78 8.01
N ILE A 180 17.14 5.81 8.42
CA ILE A 180 16.93 5.46 9.82
C ILE A 180 17.86 4.30 10.16
N LYS A 181 19.06 4.62 10.63
CA LYS A 181 20.12 3.65 10.88
C LYS A 181 19.73 2.62 11.95
N GLU A 182 19.01 3.04 12.96
CA GLU A 182 18.60 2.21 14.09
C GLU A 182 17.60 1.12 13.69
N SER A 183 16.95 1.21 12.54
CA SER A 183 16.09 0.13 12.03
C SER A 183 16.86 -1.13 11.61
N GLY A 184 18.17 -1.01 11.36
CA GLY A 184 19.04 -2.15 11.06
C GLY A 184 18.65 -2.95 9.81
N GLY A 185 18.04 -2.31 8.80
CA GLY A 185 17.52 -3.01 7.61
C GLY A 185 16.26 -3.82 7.86
N ALA A 186 15.58 -3.55 8.98
CA ALA A 186 14.28 -4.13 9.31
C ALA A 186 13.16 -3.10 9.17
N ASP A 187 11.96 -3.58 8.89
CA ASP A 187 10.73 -2.83 9.04
C ASP A 187 9.63 -3.69 9.68
N ILE A 188 8.56 -3.03 10.11
CA ILE A 188 7.35 -3.68 10.60
C ILE A 188 6.25 -3.46 9.57
N ARG A 189 5.58 -4.55 9.16
CA ARG A 189 4.34 -4.51 8.41
C ARG A 189 3.17 -4.83 9.30
N VAL A 190 2.25 -3.88 9.42
CA VAL A 190 1.01 -4.01 10.19
C VAL A 190 -0.18 -4.07 9.24
N PHE A 191 -1.03 -5.10 9.40
CA PHE A 191 -2.30 -5.20 8.69
C PHE A 191 -3.42 -4.62 9.52
N VAL A 192 -4.12 -3.66 8.94
CA VAL A 192 -5.27 -3.00 9.56
C VAL A 192 -6.50 -3.26 8.69
N VAL A 193 -7.56 -3.74 9.32
CA VAL A 193 -8.88 -3.95 8.70
C VAL A 193 -9.91 -3.29 9.58
N ASP A 194 -10.71 -2.39 9.02
CA ASP A 194 -11.77 -1.66 9.74
C ASP A 194 -11.26 -0.93 11.00
N GLY A 195 -10.07 -0.34 10.90
CA GLY A 195 -9.44 0.35 12.03
C GLY A 195 -8.89 -0.56 13.14
N ILE A 196 -8.85 -1.87 12.94
CA ILE A 196 -8.36 -2.87 13.91
C ILE A 196 -7.09 -3.52 13.34
N VAL A 197 -6.06 -3.66 14.15
CA VAL A 197 -4.85 -4.42 13.78
C VAL A 197 -5.17 -5.92 13.82
N VAL A 198 -5.13 -6.57 12.66
CA VAL A 198 -5.42 -8.00 12.52
C VAL A 198 -4.15 -8.86 12.49
N GLY A 199 -3.01 -8.28 12.18
CA GLY A 199 -1.73 -8.97 12.20
C GLY A 199 -0.55 -8.03 12.03
N ALA A 200 0.62 -8.44 12.53
CA ALA A 200 1.88 -7.72 12.36
C ALA A 200 3.04 -8.69 12.18
N MET A 201 4.01 -8.29 11.34
CA MET A 201 5.25 -9.03 11.15
C MET A 201 6.42 -8.06 11.04
N LYS A 202 7.56 -8.47 11.59
CA LYS A 202 8.85 -7.84 11.33
C LYS A 202 9.45 -8.47 10.08
N ARG A 203 9.91 -7.64 9.15
CA ARG A 203 10.65 -8.10 7.97
C ARG A 203 12.10 -7.66 8.13
N GLN A 204 13.03 -8.55 7.82
CA GLN A 204 14.46 -8.29 7.90
C GLN A 204 15.08 -8.49 6.52
N GLY A 205 15.80 -7.51 6.02
CA GLY A 205 16.65 -7.65 4.83
C GLY A 205 17.79 -8.63 5.06
N LYS A 206 18.35 -9.17 3.99
CA LYS A 206 19.60 -9.96 4.07
C LYS A 206 20.73 -9.08 4.58
N GLU A 207 21.77 -9.70 5.11
CA GLU A 207 22.99 -9.00 5.52
C GLU A 207 23.53 -8.11 4.39
N GLY A 208 23.78 -6.84 4.69
CA GLY A 208 24.20 -5.82 3.71
C GLY A 208 23.06 -5.22 2.85
N GLU A 209 21.81 -5.70 2.96
CA GLU A 209 20.67 -5.13 2.27
C GLU A 209 19.83 -4.28 3.26
N PHE A 210 19.67 -3.00 2.95
CA PHE A 210 18.89 -2.08 3.79
C PHE A 210 17.37 -2.18 3.56
N ARG A 211 16.95 -2.86 2.50
CA ARG A 211 15.53 -3.08 2.15
C ARG A 211 15.06 -4.42 2.71
N SER A 212 13.96 -4.40 3.43
CA SER A 212 13.37 -5.56 4.12
C SER A 212 12.40 -6.40 3.27
N ASN A 213 12.30 -6.12 1.96
CA ASN A 213 11.35 -6.76 1.07
C ASN A 213 11.54 -8.29 0.98
N LEU A 214 10.51 -9.08 1.30
CA LEU A 214 10.55 -10.55 1.25
C LEU A 214 10.89 -11.10 -0.13
N HIS A 215 10.43 -10.46 -1.21
CA HIS A 215 10.75 -10.83 -2.59
C HIS A 215 12.25 -10.69 -2.94
N ARG A 216 13.01 -9.98 -2.12
CA ARG A 216 14.48 -9.87 -2.24
C ARG A 216 15.21 -10.88 -1.36
N GLY A 217 14.48 -11.83 -0.80
CA GLY A 217 15.01 -12.90 0.07
C GLY A 217 15.19 -12.46 1.51
N GLY A 218 14.49 -11.42 1.94
CA GLY A 218 14.35 -11.10 3.36
C GLY A 218 13.56 -12.18 4.11
N SER A 219 13.65 -12.18 5.43
CA SER A 219 12.89 -13.03 6.34
C SER A 219 11.74 -12.28 6.99
N ALA A 220 10.74 -13.03 7.46
CA ALA A 220 9.64 -12.49 8.26
C ALA A 220 9.53 -13.26 9.57
N SER A 221 9.20 -12.55 10.65
CA SER A 221 8.91 -13.12 11.96
C SER A 221 7.73 -12.42 12.61
N ILE A 222 7.06 -13.10 13.53
CA ILE A 222 6.01 -12.50 14.35
C ILE A 222 6.62 -11.40 15.21
N ILE A 223 5.88 -10.33 15.42
CA ILE A 223 6.21 -9.26 16.35
C ILE A 223 4.99 -8.88 17.19
N GLU A 224 5.21 -8.63 18.46
CA GLU A 224 4.25 -7.92 19.31
C GLU A 224 4.49 -6.42 19.15
N LEU A 225 3.42 -5.71 18.81
CA LEU A 225 3.48 -4.26 18.64
C LEU A 225 3.42 -3.57 19.98
N SER A 226 4.16 -2.48 20.14
CA SER A 226 3.89 -1.51 21.20
C SER A 226 2.59 -0.74 20.91
N ASP A 227 1.96 -0.19 21.95
CA ASP A 227 0.75 0.65 21.82
C ASP A 227 0.97 1.80 20.83
N GLN A 228 2.17 2.37 20.79
CA GLN A 228 2.51 3.45 19.89
C GLN A 228 2.58 3.00 18.42
N GLU A 229 3.09 1.79 18.14
CA GLU A 229 3.13 1.20 16.79
C GLU A 229 1.73 0.88 16.31
N GLU A 230 0.90 0.28 17.17
CA GLU A 230 -0.49 -0.02 16.85
C GLU A 230 -1.30 1.24 16.55
N LEU A 231 -1.26 2.23 17.44
CA LEU A 231 -1.95 3.52 17.26
C LEU A 231 -1.47 4.26 16.01
N THR A 232 -0.16 4.19 15.71
CA THR A 232 0.41 4.81 14.51
C THR A 232 -0.13 4.15 13.24
N ALA A 233 -0.22 2.82 13.20
CA ALA A 233 -0.76 2.08 12.06
C ALA A 233 -2.25 2.42 11.84
N ILE A 234 -3.05 2.40 12.89
CA ILE A 234 -4.48 2.76 12.83
C ILE A 234 -4.67 4.20 12.37
N LYS A 235 -3.90 5.15 12.94
CA LYS A 235 -3.94 6.56 12.57
C LYS A 235 -3.58 6.80 11.11
N ALA A 236 -2.53 6.12 10.61
CA ALA A 236 -2.10 6.21 9.22
C ALA A 236 -3.16 5.69 8.25
N THR A 237 -3.77 4.55 8.56
CA THR A 237 -4.84 3.93 7.77
C THR A 237 -6.07 4.84 7.71
N LYS A 238 -6.50 5.37 8.87
CA LYS A 238 -7.63 6.29 8.98
C LYS A 238 -7.40 7.60 8.23
N ALA A 239 -6.19 8.17 8.31
CA ALA A 239 -5.85 9.42 7.62
C ALA A 239 -5.99 9.31 6.11
N LEU A 240 -5.70 8.15 5.53
CA LEU A 240 -5.85 7.88 4.10
C LEU A 240 -7.26 7.41 3.71
N GLY A 241 -8.11 7.07 4.68
CA GLY A 241 -9.48 6.57 4.46
C GLY A 241 -9.50 5.13 3.97
N LEU A 242 -8.55 4.29 4.38
CA LEU A 242 -8.44 2.91 3.93
C LEU A 242 -9.17 1.96 4.90
N GLY A 243 -10.15 1.19 4.41
CA GLY A 243 -10.79 0.12 5.18
C GLY A 243 -9.91 -1.11 5.36
N VAL A 244 -9.03 -1.38 4.38
CA VAL A 244 -8.02 -2.44 4.43
C VAL A 244 -6.67 -1.86 4.03
N ALA A 245 -5.66 -2.04 4.86
CA ALA A 245 -4.32 -1.51 4.59
C ALA A 245 -3.19 -2.38 5.15
N GLY A 246 -2.04 -2.30 4.50
CA GLY A 246 -0.76 -2.74 5.06
C GLY A 246 0.11 -1.52 5.32
N VAL A 247 0.46 -1.26 6.57
CA VAL A 247 1.29 -0.13 6.98
C VAL A 247 2.70 -0.61 7.21
N ASP A 248 3.65 -0.03 6.48
CA ASP A 248 5.08 -0.30 6.63
C ASP A 248 5.72 0.82 7.46
N MET A 249 6.39 0.47 8.55
CA MET A 249 7.01 1.44 9.44
C MET A 249 8.38 0.97 9.94
N LEU A 250 9.25 1.93 10.24
CA LEU A 250 10.55 1.72 10.89
C LEU A 250 10.45 2.01 12.38
N GLN A 251 11.16 1.22 13.16
CA GLN A 251 11.44 1.54 14.56
C GLN A 251 12.57 2.59 14.65
N SER A 252 12.38 3.60 15.46
CA SER A 252 13.39 4.65 15.67
C SER A 252 13.37 5.16 17.10
N SER A 253 14.42 5.89 17.49
CA SER A 253 14.50 6.57 18.78
C SER A 253 13.41 7.64 19.00
N ARG A 254 12.76 8.07 17.91
CA ARG A 254 11.65 9.04 17.93
C ARG A 254 10.26 8.37 17.91
N GLY A 255 10.20 7.04 18.06
CA GLY A 255 9.00 6.22 17.89
C GLY A 255 8.87 5.66 16.46
N PRO A 256 7.72 5.05 16.13
CA PRO A 256 7.48 4.45 14.82
C PRO A 256 7.38 5.52 13.72
N LEU A 257 8.05 5.26 12.60
CA LEU A 257 8.08 6.14 11.42
C LEU A 257 7.50 5.40 10.22
N VAL A 258 6.35 5.85 9.73
CA VAL A 258 5.67 5.22 8.59
C VAL A 258 6.42 5.51 7.29
N LEU A 259 6.70 4.45 6.53
CA LEU A 259 7.30 4.52 5.19
C LEU A 259 6.27 4.64 4.09
N GLU A 260 5.25 3.77 4.16
CA GLU A 260 4.17 3.71 3.18
C GLU A 260 2.94 3.00 3.75
N VAL A 261 1.79 3.25 3.14
CA VAL A 261 0.52 2.57 3.43
C VAL A 261 -0.02 1.97 2.15
N ASN A 262 -0.11 0.65 2.12
CA ASN A 262 -0.50 -0.13 0.95
C ASN A 262 -2.00 -0.43 0.97
N SER A 263 -2.75 0.00 -0.04
CA SER A 263 -4.19 -0.23 -0.19
C SER A 263 -4.56 -1.63 -0.75
N SER A 264 -3.60 -2.39 -1.22
CA SER A 264 -3.80 -3.77 -1.70
C SER A 264 -2.65 -4.65 -1.21
N PRO A 265 -2.48 -4.79 0.12
CA PRO A 265 -1.35 -5.52 0.69
C PRO A 265 -1.43 -7.03 0.35
N GLY A 266 -0.26 -7.65 0.09
CA GLY A 266 -0.18 -9.09 -0.14
C GLY A 266 -0.46 -9.86 1.16
N LEU A 267 -1.29 -10.90 1.11
CA LEU A 267 -1.66 -11.70 2.29
C LEU A 267 -0.63 -12.80 2.60
N GLU A 268 0.08 -13.30 1.58
CA GLU A 268 0.93 -14.48 1.70
C GLU A 268 1.98 -14.37 2.82
N GLY A 269 2.72 -13.26 2.84
CA GLY A 269 3.79 -13.08 3.82
C GLY A 269 3.29 -13.01 5.25
N ILE A 270 2.20 -12.27 5.49
CA ILE A 270 1.65 -12.11 6.84
C ILE A 270 0.94 -13.38 7.33
N GLU A 271 0.13 -14.04 6.49
CA GLU A 271 -0.56 -15.27 6.86
C GLU A 271 0.43 -16.39 7.18
N LYS A 272 1.49 -16.55 6.35
CA LYS A 272 2.57 -17.52 6.60
C LYS A 272 3.39 -17.21 7.86
N ALA A 273 3.63 -15.94 8.15
CA ALA A 273 4.44 -15.54 9.31
C ALA A 273 3.66 -15.63 10.62
N THR A 274 2.34 -15.39 10.62
CA THR A 274 1.53 -15.24 11.84
C THR A 274 0.55 -16.37 12.08
N ASP A 275 0.32 -17.24 11.10
CA ASP A 275 -0.73 -18.27 11.10
C ASP A 275 -2.13 -17.70 11.33
N LYS A 276 -2.34 -16.43 10.95
CA LYS A 276 -3.63 -15.73 11.08
C LYS A 276 -4.35 -15.68 9.74
N ASP A 277 -5.64 -15.94 9.75
CA ASP A 277 -6.52 -15.85 8.56
C ASP A 277 -6.93 -14.39 8.31
N ILE A 278 -6.05 -13.64 7.66
CA ILE A 278 -6.27 -12.22 7.33
C ILE A 278 -7.39 -12.07 6.29
N ALA A 279 -7.49 -13.01 5.35
CA ALA A 279 -8.57 -13.01 4.35
C ALA A 279 -9.95 -13.05 5.04
N ARG A 280 -10.11 -13.90 6.06
CA ARG A 280 -11.35 -14.00 6.84
C ARG A 280 -11.72 -12.70 7.54
N GLU A 281 -10.75 -11.96 8.09
CA GLU A 281 -11.02 -10.66 8.73
C GLU A 281 -11.51 -9.62 7.70
N ILE A 282 -11.01 -9.65 6.48
CA ILE A 282 -11.51 -8.81 5.39
C ILE A 282 -12.96 -9.17 5.05
N ILE A 283 -13.31 -10.46 4.98
CA ILE A 283 -14.70 -10.88 4.73
C ILE A 283 -15.63 -10.45 5.87
N LYS A 284 -15.21 -10.59 7.13
CA LYS A 284 -15.99 -10.09 8.28
C LYS A 284 -16.22 -8.57 8.20
N TYR A 285 -15.24 -7.82 7.69
CA TYR A 285 -15.40 -6.39 7.47
C TYR A 285 -16.51 -6.10 6.47
N LEU A 286 -16.59 -6.84 5.35
CA LEU A 286 -17.70 -6.71 4.40
C LEU A 286 -19.03 -7.02 5.07
N GLU A 287 -19.12 -8.13 5.84
CA GLU A 287 -20.36 -8.55 6.53
C GLU A 287 -20.91 -7.50 7.50
N ARG A 288 -20.05 -6.66 8.08
CA ARG A 288 -20.48 -5.60 9.01
C ARG A 288 -20.98 -4.34 8.32
N ASN A 289 -20.67 -4.15 7.03
CA ASN A 289 -20.88 -2.88 6.34
C ASN A 289 -21.81 -2.96 5.11
N VAL A 290 -22.26 -4.17 4.76
CA VAL A 290 -23.22 -4.40 3.64
C VAL A 290 -24.66 -4.60 4.15
#